data_f335135f45df6ef6fbc3822026cf7fff
#
_entry.id   f335135f45df6ef6fbc3822026cf7fff
#
_cell.length_a   1.000
_cell.length_b   1.000
_cell.length_c   1.000
_cell.angle_alpha   90.00
_cell.angle_beta   90.00
_cell.angle_gamma   90.00
#
_symmetry.space_group_name_H-M   'P 1'
#
loop_
_entity.id
_entity.type
_entity.pdbx_description
1 polymer ?
#
loop_
_entity_poly.entity_id
_entity_poly.type
_entity_poly.pdbx_seq_one_letter_code
_entity_poly.pdbx_strand_id
1 'polypeptide(L)'
;HLEGHYSNENSGLHFSAWRDLLTESPGGGMTGAGLHMLDGFISLAGPVRYVHGRLVTRKPQPDPHDTVSVLLEFANGVSGMLGTVRATPFYWRAHVFGRKGSAEALGETELVVRLSGAKPRTQSFEPVDALQAEFDAFADAVAGRAPYPIPMEQMVDTVAAFEAVIKSIESDSVVLLDKL
;
A
#
# COMPACT_ATOMS: atom_id res chain seq x y z
N HIS A 1 -0.78 -15.38 0.01
CA HIS A 1 -1.55 -14.31 -0.63
C HIS A 1 -1.66 -13.10 0.27
N LEU A 2 -1.61 -11.89 -0.31
CA LEU A 2 -1.78 -10.62 0.41
C LEU A 2 -3.00 -9.88 -0.14
N GLU A 3 -3.80 -9.28 0.75
CA GLU A 3 -4.87 -8.35 0.38
C GLU A 3 -4.69 -7.06 1.17
N GLY A 4 -4.87 -5.93 0.52
CA GLY A 4 -4.78 -4.62 1.16
C GLY A 4 -5.76 -3.62 0.61
N HIS A 5 -6.19 -2.74 1.48
CA HIS A 5 -7.07 -1.64 1.12
C HIS A 5 -6.73 -0.40 1.93
N TYR A 6 -6.54 0.71 1.25
CA TYR A 6 -6.36 1.99 1.90
C TYR A 6 -7.17 3.06 1.15
N SER A 7 -8.23 3.52 1.77
CA SER A 7 -9.18 4.47 1.20
C SER A 7 -9.37 5.67 2.12
N ASN A 8 -9.48 6.86 1.53
CA ASN A 8 -9.70 8.08 2.29
C ASN A 8 -10.25 9.19 1.38
N GLU A 9 -11.51 9.56 1.55
CA GLU A 9 -12.16 10.67 0.83
C GLU A 9 -11.59 12.04 1.20
N ASN A 10 -11.01 12.17 2.39
CA ASN A 10 -10.46 13.43 2.89
C ASN A 10 -9.02 13.70 2.45
N SER A 11 -8.43 12.81 1.66
CA SER A 11 -7.04 12.98 1.21
C SER A 11 -6.81 14.27 0.41
N GLY A 12 -7.85 14.83 -0.22
CA GLY A 12 -7.79 16.11 -0.91
C GLY A 12 -8.05 17.35 -0.02
N LEU A 13 -8.63 17.17 1.18
CA LEU A 13 -8.98 18.29 2.06
C LEU A 13 -7.80 18.86 2.84
N HIS A 14 -6.80 18.04 3.11
CA HIS A 14 -5.62 18.40 3.90
C HIS A 14 -4.40 18.78 3.07
N PHE A 15 -4.48 18.63 1.76
CA PHE A 15 -3.38 18.85 0.85
C PHE A 15 -3.79 19.82 -0.26
N SER A 16 -2.84 20.55 -0.79
CA SER A 16 -3.08 21.51 -1.88
C SER A 16 -3.64 20.83 -3.13
N ALA A 17 -4.40 21.58 -3.93
CA ALA A 17 -5.13 21.12 -5.11
C ALA A 17 -4.28 20.38 -6.17
N TRP A 18 -2.95 20.43 -6.10
CA TRP A 18 -2.08 19.71 -7.02
C TRP A 18 -2.27 18.18 -6.99
N ARG A 19 -2.71 17.63 -5.86
CA ARG A 19 -2.98 16.16 -5.74
C ARG A 19 -4.17 15.68 -6.58
N ASP A 20 -4.99 16.60 -7.04
CA ASP A 20 -6.10 16.29 -7.93
C ASP A 20 -5.71 16.42 -9.42
N LEU A 21 -4.47 16.85 -9.69
CA LEU A 21 -3.94 16.89 -11.06
C LEU A 21 -3.39 15.51 -11.44
N LEU A 22 -3.80 15.02 -12.60
CA LEU A 22 -3.30 13.75 -13.17
C LEU A 22 -1.79 13.68 -13.29
N THR A 23 -1.17 14.79 -13.66
CA THR A 23 0.28 14.91 -13.81
C THR A 23 1.03 14.73 -12.50
N GLU A 24 0.39 15.08 -11.38
CA GLU A 24 1.01 15.02 -10.05
C GLU A 24 0.56 13.78 -9.26
N SER A 25 -0.58 13.21 -9.63
CA SER A 25 -1.16 12.03 -8.98
C SER A 25 -1.67 11.02 -10.02
N PRO A 26 -0.81 10.51 -10.90
CA PRO A 26 -1.23 9.68 -12.02
C PRO A 26 -1.92 8.37 -11.60
N GLY A 27 -1.63 7.88 -10.41
CA GLY A 27 -2.27 6.71 -9.82
C GLY A 27 -3.48 7.03 -8.93
N GLY A 28 -3.98 8.27 -8.91
CA GLY A 28 -5.10 8.64 -8.04
C GLY A 28 -4.83 8.28 -6.57
N GLY A 29 -5.69 7.47 -5.97
CA GLY A 29 -5.52 6.99 -4.58
C GLY A 29 -4.24 6.19 -4.33
N MET A 30 -3.66 5.58 -5.36
CA MET A 30 -2.37 4.88 -5.25
C MET A 30 -1.22 5.83 -4.94
N THR A 31 -1.22 7.04 -5.51
CA THR A 31 -0.13 8.01 -5.31
C THR A 31 0.01 8.44 -3.84
N GLY A 32 -1.09 8.56 -3.12
CA GLY A 32 -1.07 8.93 -1.71
C GLY A 32 -1.14 7.72 -0.77
N ALA A 33 -2.30 7.07 -0.73
CA ALA A 33 -2.61 6.02 0.25
C ALA A 33 -2.10 4.64 -0.18
N GLY A 34 -2.25 4.28 -1.46
CA GLY A 34 -1.88 2.95 -1.94
C GLY A 34 -0.39 2.66 -1.87
N LEU A 35 0.45 3.68 -1.99
CA LEU A 35 1.91 3.54 -1.89
C LEU A 35 2.33 2.95 -0.53
N HIS A 36 1.71 3.39 0.57
CA HIS A 36 1.99 2.85 1.90
C HIS A 36 1.63 1.36 2.02
N MET A 37 0.50 0.96 1.40
CA MET A 37 0.10 -0.44 1.39
C MET A 37 1.01 -1.30 0.52
N LEU A 38 1.46 -0.76 -0.62
CA LEU A 38 2.41 -1.41 -1.51
C LEU A 38 3.76 -1.64 -0.83
N ASP A 39 4.28 -0.62 -0.12
CA ASP A 39 5.49 -0.73 0.69
C ASP A 39 5.37 -1.80 1.77
N GLY A 40 4.25 -1.81 2.51
CA GLY A 40 3.95 -2.85 3.48
C GLY A 40 3.92 -4.26 2.87
N PHE A 41 3.41 -4.42 1.66
CA PHE A 41 3.44 -5.70 0.95
C PHE A 41 4.85 -6.12 0.55
N ILE A 42 5.66 -5.18 0.06
CA ILE A 42 7.05 -5.44 -0.30
C ILE A 42 7.86 -5.82 0.93
N SER A 43 7.63 -5.18 2.07
CA SER A 43 8.29 -5.57 3.34
C SER A 43 7.98 -7.00 3.77
N LEU A 44 6.79 -7.52 3.42
CA LEU A 44 6.34 -8.88 3.79
C LEU A 44 6.71 -9.96 2.76
N ALA A 45 6.70 -9.61 1.47
CA ALA A 45 6.84 -10.58 0.38
C ALA A 45 8.03 -10.33 -0.55
N GLY A 46 8.80 -9.27 -0.33
CA GLY A 46 9.91 -8.89 -1.22
C GLY A 46 9.44 -8.18 -2.49
N PRO A 47 10.32 -8.08 -3.50
CA PRO A 47 10.07 -7.28 -4.69
C PRO A 47 8.91 -7.84 -5.53
N VAL A 48 8.18 -6.93 -6.17
CA VAL A 48 7.10 -7.24 -7.11
C VAL A 48 7.72 -7.66 -8.45
N ARG A 49 7.12 -8.66 -9.08
CA ARG A 49 7.51 -9.17 -10.41
C ARG A 49 6.51 -8.79 -11.50
N TYR A 50 5.21 -8.90 -11.23
CA TYR A 50 4.14 -8.55 -12.16
C TYR A 50 3.13 -7.64 -11.51
N VAL A 51 2.64 -6.68 -12.29
CA VAL A 51 1.59 -5.76 -11.90
C VAL A 51 0.52 -5.70 -12.97
N HIS A 52 -0.75 -5.72 -12.55
CA HIS A 52 -1.87 -5.33 -13.38
C HIS A 52 -2.75 -4.35 -12.62
N GLY A 53 -2.76 -3.09 -13.04
CA GLY A 53 -3.50 -1.99 -12.43
C GLY A 53 -4.71 -1.59 -13.27
N ARG A 54 -5.83 -1.27 -12.60
CA ARG A 54 -7.02 -0.71 -13.23
C ARG A 54 -7.48 0.52 -12.47
N LEU A 55 -7.66 1.62 -13.19
CA LEU A 55 -8.21 2.86 -12.67
C LEU A 55 -9.62 3.06 -13.20
N VAL A 56 -10.56 3.35 -12.30
CA VAL A 56 -11.94 3.65 -12.63
C VAL A 56 -12.32 4.99 -12.00
N THR A 57 -12.91 5.87 -12.81
CA THR A 57 -13.41 7.16 -12.37
C THR A 57 -14.90 7.05 -12.06
N ARG A 58 -15.30 7.38 -10.84
CA ARG A 58 -16.71 7.38 -10.43
C ARG A 58 -17.25 8.77 -10.09
N LYS A 59 -16.38 9.67 -9.69
CA LYS A 59 -16.74 11.06 -9.43
C LYS A 59 -16.73 11.88 -10.73
N PRO A 60 -17.61 12.89 -10.86
CA PRO A 60 -17.53 13.83 -11.99
C PRO A 60 -16.26 14.68 -11.90
N GLN A 61 -15.80 15.16 -13.06
CA GLN A 61 -14.71 16.15 -13.10
C GLN A 61 -14.98 17.32 -12.13
N PRO A 62 -13.96 17.87 -11.46
CA PRO A 62 -12.51 17.71 -11.71
C PRO A 62 -11.80 16.62 -10.88
N ASP A 63 -12.48 15.73 -10.18
CA ASP A 63 -11.89 14.69 -9.34
C ASP A 63 -11.98 13.29 -10.03
N PRO A 64 -11.12 13.00 -11.02
CA PRO A 64 -11.34 11.93 -11.96
C PRO A 64 -10.83 10.55 -11.52
N HIS A 65 -9.92 10.44 -10.56
CA HIS A 65 -9.20 9.18 -10.28
C HIS A 65 -9.45 8.70 -8.87
N ASP A 66 -10.61 8.13 -8.65
CA ASP A 66 -11.08 7.79 -7.32
C ASP A 66 -10.92 6.31 -6.94
N THR A 67 -10.86 5.41 -7.91
CA THR A 67 -10.84 3.96 -7.59
C THR A 67 -9.76 3.25 -8.38
N VAL A 68 -8.79 2.65 -7.68
CA VAL A 68 -7.73 1.84 -8.26
C VAL A 68 -7.76 0.43 -7.68
N SER A 69 -7.65 -0.56 -8.55
CA SER A 69 -7.46 -1.96 -8.19
C SER A 69 -6.16 -2.46 -8.81
N VAL A 70 -5.34 -3.16 -8.04
CA VAL A 70 -4.05 -3.68 -8.48
C VAL A 70 -3.95 -5.16 -8.14
N LEU A 71 -3.59 -5.98 -9.13
CA LEU A 71 -3.14 -7.35 -8.95
C LEU A 71 -1.63 -7.39 -8.99
N LEU A 72 -1.03 -8.14 -8.08
CA LEU A 72 0.41 -8.25 -7.89
C LEU A 72 0.85 -9.71 -7.88
N GLU A 73 2.03 -9.97 -8.42
CA GLU A 73 2.80 -11.19 -8.17
C GLU A 73 4.20 -10.78 -7.72
N PHE A 74 4.65 -11.34 -6.61
CA PHE A 74 5.96 -11.09 -6.05
C PHE A 74 7.00 -12.09 -6.61
N ALA A 75 8.28 -11.73 -6.59
CA ALA A 75 9.35 -12.57 -7.13
C ALA A 75 9.44 -13.96 -6.49
N ASN A 76 8.95 -14.12 -5.27
CA ASN A 76 8.87 -15.40 -4.56
C ASN A 76 7.59 -16.21 -4.85
N GLY A 77 6.73 -15.76 -5.79
CA GLY A 77 5.49 -16.43 -6.18
C GLY A 77 4.28 -16.11 -5.28
N VAL A 78 4.40 -15.22 -4.32
CA VAL A 78 3.24 -14.72 -3.54
C VAL A 78 2.39 -13.84 -4.44
N SER A 79 1.08 -13.99 -4.39
CA SER A 79 0.12 -13.11 -5.08
C SER A 79 -0.40 -12.02 -4.15
N GLY A 80 -0.82 -10.89 -4.71
CA GLY A 80 -1.38 -9.78 -3.95
C GLY A 80 -2.53 -9.08 -4.66
N MET A 81 -3.43 -8.49 -3.87
CA MET A 81 -4.48 -7.59 -4.32
C MET A 81 -4.46 -6.33 -3.47
N LEU A 82 -4.48 -5.18 -4.13
CA LEU A 82 -4.51 -3.88 -3.46
C LEU A 82 -5.60 -3.01 -4.07
N GLY A 83 -6.39 -2.37 -3.22
CA GLY A 83 -7.44 -1.45 -3.62
C GLY A 83 -7.34 -0.10 -2.92
N THR A 84 -7.68 0.98 -3.63
CA THR A 84 -7.84 2.32 -3.07
C THR A 84 -9.09 2.97 -3.62
N VAL A 85 -9.85 3.65 -2.75
CA VAL A 85 -11.05 4.41 -3.15
C VAL A 85 -11.00 5.77 -2.48
N ARG A 86 -10.96 6.86 -3.27
CA ARG A 86 -10.99 8.23 -2.74
C ARG A 86 -12.40 8.77 -2.49
N ALA A 87 -13.42 7.97 -2.82
CA ALA A 87 -14.83 8.35 -2.69
C ALA A 87 -15.50 7.73 -1.45
N THR A 88 -14.73 7.25 -0.48
CA THR A 88 -15.25 6.62 0.74
C THR A 88 -14.55 7.15 1.98
N PRO A 89 -15.18 7.12 3.16
CA PRO A 89 -14.52 7.40 4.44
C PRO A 89 -13.24 6.58 4.64
N PHE A 90 -12.42 7.02 5.58
CA PHE A 90 -11.18 6.31 5.91
C PHE A 90 -11.44 4.82 6.16
N TYR A 91 -10.69 4.00 5.44
CA TYR A 91 -10.67 2.55 5.59
C TYR A 91 -9.27 2.02 5.32
N TRP A 92 -8.71 1.31 6.30
CA TRP A 92 -7.40 0.69 6.19
C TRP A 92 -7.48 -0.77 6.62
N ARG A 93 -6.98 -1.68 5.80
CA ARG A 93 -6.94 -3.11 6.06
C ARG A 93 -5.77 -3.75 5.34
N ALA A 94 -5.01 -4.60 6.04
CA ALA A 94 -4.03 -5.50 5.44
C ALA A 94 -4.29 -6.94 5.91
N HIS A 95 -4.30 -7.91 4.99
CA HIS A 95 -4.60 -9.31 5.29
C HIS A 95 -3.58 -10.23 4.62
N VAL A 96 -2.94 -11.07 5.42
CA VAL A 96 -1.98 -12.08 4.98
C VAL A 96 -2.59 -13.46 5.09
N PHE A 97 -2.56 -14.24 4.01
CA PHE A 97 -3.07 -15.60 3.94
C PHE A 97 -1.91 -16.58 3.78
N GLY A 98 -1.79 -17.51 4.70
CA GLY A 98 -0.81 -18.58 4.69
C GLY A 98 -1.46 -19.97 4.84
N ARG A 99 -0.67 -21.02 4.67
CA ARG A 99 -1.16 -22.40 4.79
C ARG A 99 -1.68 -22.79 6.17
N LYS A 100 -1.24 -22.12 7.23
CA LYS A 100 -1.62 -22.41 8.62
C LYS A 100 -2.76 -21.53 9.12
N GLY A 101 -3.12 -20.49 8.38
CA GLY A 101 -4.12 -19.52 8.78
C GLY A 101 -3.92 -18.17 8.12
N SER A 102 -4.55 -17.15 8.69
CA SER A 102 -4.43 -15.77 8.20
C SER A 102 -4.26 -14.79 9.36
N ALA A 103 -3.70 -13.62 9.05
CA ALA A 103 -3.57 -12.50 9.97
C ALA A 103 -4.07 -11.24 9.27
N GLU A 104 -5.00 -10.53 9.90
CA GLU A 104 -5.69 -9.38 9.36
C GLU A 104 -5.52 -8.19 10.30
N ALA A 105 -4.87 -7.14 9.84
CA ALA A 105 -4.83 -5.86 10.52
C ALA A 105 -6.02 -5.01 10.06
N LEU A 106 -6.80 -4.51 11.03
CA LEU A 106 -7.95 -3.66 10.83
C LEU A 106 -7.66 -2.29 11.46
N GLY A 107 -7.46 -1.29 10.62
CA GLY A 107 -6.91 -0.04 11.07
C GLY A 107 -5.50 -0.21 11.65
N GLU A 108 -5.09 0.71 12.50
CA GLU A 108 -3.72 0.79 13.03
C GLU A 108 -3.54 0.07 14.37
N THR A 109 -4.64 -0.40 14.99
CA THR A 109 -4.63 -0.87 16.38
C THR A 109 -5.23 -2.24 16.61
N GLU A 110 -5.74 -2.91 15.60
CA GLU A 110 -6.36 -4.23 15.76
C GLU A 110 -5.75 -5.27 14.81
N LEU A 111 -5.41 -6.43 15.36
CA LEU A 111 -4.95 -7.60 14.61
C LEU A 111 -5.83 -8.81 14.93
N VAL A 112 -6.40 -9.42 13.89
CA VAL A 112 -7.17 -10.66 14.00
C VAL A 112 -6.39 -11.81 13.40
N VAL A 113 -6.06 -12.81 14.22
CA VAL A 113 -5.35 -14.03 13.79
C VAL A 113 -6.31 -15.21 13.75
N ARG A 114 -6.36 -15.90 12.62
CA ARG A 114 -7.19 -17.09 12.38
C ARG A 114 -6.27 -18.26 12.03
N LEU A 115 -6.14 -19.22 12.92
CA LEU A 115 -5.34 -20.43 12.68
C LEU A 115 -6.26 -21.63 12.42
N SER A 116 -5.80 -22.54 11.58
CA SER A 116 -6.53 -23.78 11.30
C SER A 116 -6.74 -24.57 12.58
N GLY A 117 -7.98 -24.98 12.84
CA GLY A 117 -8.37 -25.76 14.03
C GLY A 117 -8.46 -24.94 15.33
N ALA A 118 -8.31 -23.62 15.30
CA ALA A 118 -8.39 -22.75 16.47
C ALA A 118 -9.48 -21.68 16.30
N LYS A 119 -9.97 -21.15 17.42
CA LYS A 119 -10.87 -19.96 17.40
C LYS A 119 -10.07 -18.72 16.99
N PRO A 120 -10.66 -17.78 16.24
CA PRO A 120 -10.05 -16.50 15.97
C PRO A 120 -9.63 -15.78 17.27
N ARG A 121 -8.48 -15.12 17.23
CA ARG A 121 -7.96 -14.30 18.33
C ARG A 121 -7.77 -12.88 17.84
N THR A 122 -8.34 -11.91 18.54
CA THR A 122 -8.11 -10.49 18.34
C THR A 122 -7.09 -9.99 19.36
N GLN A 123 -6.19 -9.16 18.88
CA GLN A 123 -5.21 -8.44 19.68
C GLN A 123 -5.34 -6.94 19.38
N SER A 124 -5.44 -6.12 20.41
CA SER A 124 -5.44 -4.67 20.29
C SER A 124 -4.07 -4.11 20.70
N PHE A 125 -3.70 -3.00 20.09
CA PHE A 125 -2.46 -2.27 20.34
C PHE A 125 -2.79 -0.82 20.68
N GLU A 126 -1.95 -0.20 21.50
CA GLU A 126 -2.03 1.23 21.74
C GLU A 126 -1.71 2.01 20.46
N PRO A 127 -2.40 3.12 20.21
CA PRO A 127 -2.08 3.99 19.09
C PRO A 127 -0.64 4.50 19.16
N VAL A 128 0.03 4.53 18.02
CA VAL A 128 1.40 5.06 17.88
C VAL A 128 1.34 6.32 17.02
N ASP A 129 2.01 7.39 17.44
CA ASP A 129 2.30 8.52 16.56
C ASP A 129 3.36 8.09 15.54
N ALA A 130 2.88 7.58 14.39
CA ALA A 130 3.74 7.04 13.35
C ALA A 130 4.66 8.11 12.75
N LEU A 131 4.20 9.36 12.67
CA LEU A 131 5.00 10.46 12.13
C LEU A 131 6.16 10.81 13.07
N GLN A 132 5.88 10.91 14.37
CA GLN A 132 6.94 11.13 15.36
C GLN A 132 7.95 9.98 15.36
N ALA A 133 7.46 8.73 15.34
CA ALA A 133 8.32 7.56 15.32
C ALA A 133 9.22 7.50 14.07
N GLU A 134 8.72 7.92 12.92
CA GLU A 134 9.51 8.03 11.68
C GLU A 134 10.61 9.08 11.80
N PHE A 135 10.31 10.27 12.31
CA PHE A 135 11.31 11.32 12.52
C PHE A 135 12.39 10.90 13.53
N ASP A 136 12.00 10.23 14.60
CA ASP A 136 12.95 9.72 15.60
C ASP A 136 13.88 8.67 14.99
N ALA A 137 13.32 7.72 14.23
CA ALA A 137 14.09 6.71 13.52
C ALA A 137 15.05 7.31 12.48
N PHE A 138 14.61 8.33 11.74
CA PHE A 138 15.46 9.03 10.78
C PHE A 138 16.59 9.79 11.49
N ALA A 139 16.29 10.50 12.58
CA ALA A 139 17.30 11.21 13.38
C ALA A 139 18.33 10.25 13.99
N ASP A 140 17.89 9.08 14.44
CA ASP A 140 18.78 8.03 14.95
C ASP A 140 19.71 7.48 13.87
N ALA A 141 19.18 7.26 12.66
CA ALA A 141 19.98 6.80 11.53
C ALA A 141 21.03 7.83 11.10
N VAL A 142 20.64 9.11 10.99
CA VAL A 142 21.57 10.21 10.65
C VAL A 142 22.68 10.35 11.70
N ALA A 143 22.34 10.19 12.98
CA ALA A 143 23.31 10.26 14.07
C ALA A 143 24.14 8.97 14.26
N GLY A 144 23.92 7.95 13.45
CA GLY A 144 24.62 6.65 13.55
C GLY A 144 24.26 5.83 14.79
N ARG A 145 23.14 6.13 15.46
CA ARG A 145 22.68 5.39 16.66
C ARG A 145 21.97 4.08 16.31
N ALA A 146 21.24 4.05 15.21
CA ALA A 146 20.56 2.84 14.71
C ALA A 146 20.45 2.91 13.18
N PRO A 147 20.34 1.76 12.48
CA PRO A 147 20.00 1.78 11.05
C PRO A 147 18.56 2.28 10.85
N TYR A 148 18.31 2.95 9.73
CA TYR A 148 16.92 3.29 9.36
C TYR A 148 16.10 2.02 9.12
N PRO A 149 14.86 1.92 9.63
CA PRO A 149 14.10 0.67 9.62
C PRO A 149 13.69 0.19 8.23
N ILE A 150 13.59 1.09 7.24
CA ILE A 150 13.28 0.73 5.85
C ILE A 150 14.59 0.69 5.05
N PRO A 151 15.01 -0.48 4.54
CA PRO A 151 16.22 -0.60 3.71
C PRO A 151 16.09 0.19 2.41
N MET A 152 17.19 0.72 1.91
CA MET A 152 17.22 1.42 0.62
C MET A 152 16.67 0.57 -0.53
N GLU A 153 16.96 -0.72 -0.54
CA GLU A 153 16.48 -1.67 -1.53
C GLU A 153 14.93 -1.74 -1.53
N GLN A 154 14.30 -1.82 -0.36
CA GLN A 154 12.84 -1.79 -0.25
C GLN A 154 12.26 -0.48 -0.79
N MET A 155 12.89 0.67 -0.51
CA MET A 155 12.44 1.97 -1.04
C MET A 155 12.47 1.99 -2.57
N VAL A 156 13.56 1.48 -3.17
CA VAL A 156 13.71 1.37 -4.63
C VAL A 156 12.67 0.42 -5.22
N ASP A 157 12.48 -0.75 -4.62
CA ASP A 157 11.48 -1.73 -5.05
C ASP A 157 10.06 -1.15 -4.99
N THR A 158 9.75 -0.36 -3.95
CA THR A 158 8.45 0.29 -3.78
C THR A 158 8.19 1.32 -4.88
N VAL A 159 9.18 2.16 -5.19
CA VAL A 159 9.07 3.16 -6.26
C VAL A 159 8.96 2.47 -7.64
N ALA A 160 9.76 1.45 -7.90
CA ALA A 160 9.70 0.70 -9.15
C ALA A 160 8.35 -0.01 -9.34
N ALA A 161 7.82 -0.63 -8.28
CA ALA A 161 6.50 -1.26 -8.32
C ALA A 161 5.38 -0.23 -8.52
N PHE A 162 5.47 0.94 -7.89
CA PHE A 162 4.52 2.03 -8.09
C PHE A 162 4.54 2.55 -9.54
N GLU A 163 5.73 2.77 -10.10
CA GLU A 163 5.88 3.16 -11.51
C GLU A 163 5.27 2.11 -12.46
N ALA A 164 5.45 0.82 -12.15
CA ALA A 164 4.84 -0.27 -12.91
C ALA A 164 3.31 -0.26 -12.81
N VAL A 165 2.73 0.10 -11.65
CA VAL A 165 1.27 0.30 -11.52
C VAL A 165 0.79 1.40 -12.46
N ILE A 166 1.47 2.55 -12.51
CA ILE A 166 1.12 3.64 -13.41
C ILE A 166 1.19 3.19 -14.88
N LYS A 167 2.30 2.58 -15.28
CA LYS A 167 2.46 2.04 -16.65
C LYS A 167 1.37 1.02 -17.01
N SER A 168 0.99 0.17 -16.06
CA SER A 168 -0.08 -0.80 -16.26
C SER A 168 -1.44 -0.15 -16.46
N ILE A 169 -1.76 0.87 -15.68
CA ILE A 169 -2.99 1.67 -15.82
C ILE A 169 -3.03 2.36 -17.19
N GLU A 170 -1.95 3.00 -17.60
CA GLU A 170 -1.85 3.74 -18.87
C GLU A 170 -1.94 2.82 -20.10
N SER A 171 -1.31 1.65 -20.04
CA SER A 171 -1.28 0.70 -21.16
C SER A 171 -2.42 -0.30 -21.16
N ASP A 172 -3.25 -0.34 -20.10
CA ASP A 172 -4.28 -1.37 -19.87
C ASP A 172 -3.74 -2.80 -20.03
N SER A 173 -2.52 -3.03 -19.56
CA SER A 173 -1.81 -4.29 -19.71
C SER A 173 -1.00 -4.68 -18.47
N VAL A 174 -0.61 -5.94 -18.40
CA VAL A 174 0.32 -6.44 -17.38
C VAL A 174 1.71 -5.85 -17.62
N VAL A 175 2.35 -5.37 -16.58
CA VAL A 175 3.75 -4.92 -16.59
C VAL A 175 4.60 -5.90 -15.81
N LEU A 176 5.69 -6.35 -16.44
CA LEU A 176 6.73 -7.17 -15.84
C LEU A 176 7.85 -6.25 -15.33
N LEU A 177 8.23 -6.43 -14.06
CA LEU A 177 9.40 -5.79 -13.50
C LEU A 177 10.56 -6.78 -13.63
N ASP A 178 11.53 -6.44 -14.48
CA ASP A 178 12.83 -7.11 -14.47
C ASP A 178 13.57 -6.73 -13.20
N LYS A 179 14.39 -7.63 -12.66
CA LYS A 179 15.24 -7.29 -11.52
C LYS A 179 16.15 -6.13 -11.91
N LEU A 180 16.06 -5.04 -11.13
CA LEU A 180 17.05 -3.96 -11.19
C LEU A 180 18.41 -4.44 -10.74
#